data_105684daff0c05001fae068b46a13192
#
_entry.id   105684daff0c05001fae068b46a13192
#
_cell.length_a   1.000
_cell.length_b   1.000
_cell.length_c   1.000
_cell.angle_alpha   90.00
_cell.angle_beta   90.00
_cell.angle_gamma   90.00
#
_symmetry.space_group_name_H-M   'P 1'
#
loop_
_entity.id
_entity.type
_entity.pdbx_description
1 polymer ?
#
loop_
_entity_poly.entity_id
_entity_poly.type
_entity_poly.pdbx_seq_one_letter_code
_entity_poly.pdbx_strand_id
1 'polypeptide(L)'
;MREADTIVVGGGSAGAAVAARLSADAARRVLLIEAGQDTPPGAVPADIRSTFPAAYFNTGYFWPGFTSCLRDGQPATPFLQPRVMGGGSSVMGMIAIPGLPGDFERWEQMGARHWGWQDVLPTYQAMICDLDVPSASRNVRGLNVVRRLPRESWPLYMKRIEQLISSPGTPPVMRFENTGRDGMFAAPLCHDEERASSARCYLTAQVRARSNLSVLADTHVRRITFDDRRVSGVIAACASETFSMAAPMVVVSCGAVHSPALLLRSGIGPAQELHALGIPLVADRPGVGRNYQNHTQLHFSMTLKREGRLPPQAQHYIMSALRFSSRLAECPTGDLFLYFTGRVSPKSFGRRMAMVAVALYTPFSRGLVQLTASDPDAPPQVEQRLLTDARDAQRMIIATRRAEELLLEPAVRACFDEIYVMPRRPPMRLINSTGPSGWLKGAAATAVLVAPPGLRRFAIGAAIKPGRLVADGVAVSRLSDEEILMASGAMFHPSSTCAIGAEADPMAVVDPQCRVYGVEGLRVADASVMPQIVSANTNMTAIMIGERVAEFIQRPSSV
;
A
#
# COMPACT_ATOMS: atom_id res chain seq x y z
N MET A 1 27.68 -18.68 14.66
CA MET A 1 26.32 -18.57 14.10
C MET A 1 25.45 -17.77 15.07
N ARG A 2 24.71 -16.82 14.62
CA ARG A 2 23.67 -16.17 15.45
C ARG A 2 22.48 -17.12 15.52
N GLU A 3 22.07 -17.52 16.69
CA GLU A 3 20.93 -18.40 16.92
C GLU A 3 19.74 -17.57 17.41
N ALA A 4 18.58 -17.78 16.81
CA ALA A 4 17.31 -17.23 17.25
C ALA A 4 16.25 -18.34 17.34
N ASP A 5 15.23 -18.14 18.14
CA ASP A 5 14.08 -19.04 18.17
C ASP A 5 13.11 -18.72 17.01
N THR A 6 13.08 -17.46 16.58
CA THR A 6 12.30 -17.00 15.44
C THR A 6 13.06 -15.91 14.68
N ILE A 7 13.18 -16.09 13.36
CA ILE A 7 13.63 -15.04 12.43
C ILE A 7 12.41 -14.45 11.73
N VAL A 8 12.25 -13.11 11.77
CA VAL A 8 11.27 -12.35 11.00
C VAL A 8 12.00 -11.69 9.85
N VAL A 9 11.65 -12.04 8.61
CA VAL A 9 12.28 -11.52 7.40
C VAL A 9 11.41 -10.43 6.79
N GLY A 10 11.90 -9.19 6.81
CA GLY A 10 11.22 -7.98 6.38
C GLY A 10 10.64 -7.19 7.56
N GLY A 11 11.20 -6.01 7.81
CA GLY A 11 10.77 -5.06 8.84
C GLY A 11 9.67 -4.10 8.38
N GLY A 12 8.82 -4.54 7.43
CA GLY A 12 7.70 -3.77 6.88
C GLY A 12 6.51 -3.61 7.83
N SER A 13 5.34 -3.28 7.28
CA SER A 13 4.11 -3.01 8.04
C SER A 13 3.74 -4.17 8.97
N ALA A 14 3.74 -5.40 8.47
CA ALA A 14 3.40 -6.59 9.24
C ALA A 14 4.56 -7.10 10.08
N GLY A 15 5.77 -7.18 9.51
CA GLY A 15 6.92 -7.78 10.20
C GLY A 15 7.36 -7.00 11.43
N ALA A 16 7.22 -5.67 11.45
CA ALA A 16 7.45 -4.85 12.64
C ALA A 16 6.47 -5.23 13.77
N ALA A 17 5.20 -5.48 13.45
CA ALA A 17 4.20 -5.94 14.41
C ALA A 17 4.53 -7.34 14.93
N VAL A 18 4.84 -8.29 14.03
CA VAL A 18 5.24 -9.67 14.40
C VAL A 18 6.42 -9.65 15.36
N ALA A 19 7.51 -8.94 15.01
CA ALA A 19 8.72 -8.89 15.84
C ALA A 19 8.47 -8.29 17.23
N ALA A 20 7.69 -7.20 17.28
CA ALA A 20 7.33 -6.53 18.54
C ALA A 20 6.46 -7.42 19.44
N ARG A 21 5.49 -8.14 18.84
CA ARG A 21 4.60 -9.04 19.61
C ARG A 21 5.32 -10.28 20.08
N LEU A 22 6.09 -10.93 19.23
CA LEU A 22 6.82 -12.14 19.61
C LEU A 22 7.89 -11.87 20.68
N SER A 23 8.62 -10.75 20.59
CA SER A 23 9.62 -10.37 21.59
C SER A 23 9.03 -9.89 22.92
N ALA A 24 7.71 -9.79 23.06
CA ALA A 24 7.06 -9.56 24.35
C ALA A 24 7.21 -10.76 25.30
N ASP A 25 7.36 -11.96 24.78
CA ASP A 25 7.79 -13.14 25.52
C ASP A 25 9.31 -13.11 25.69
N ALA A 26 9.78 -12.84 26.90
CA ALA A 26 11.21 -12.71 27.21
C ALA A 26 12.00 -14.02 27.00
N ALA A 27 11.34 -15.18 27.00
CA ALA A 27 11.96 -16.46 26.74
C ALA A 27 12.22 -16.72 25.23
N ARG A 28 11.62 -15.95 24.33
CA ARG A 28 11.73 -16.10 22.88
C ARG A 28 12.75 -15.13 22.29
N ARG A 29 13.84 -15.63 21.76
CA ARG A 29 14.84 -14.84 21.03
C ARG A 29 14.33 -14.55 19.62
N VAL A 30 14.11 -13.28 19.31
CA VAL A 30 13.57 -12.82 18.00
C VAL A 30 14.65 -12.06 17.25
N LEU A 31 14.85 -12.41 15.98
CA LEU A 31 15.73 -11.68 15.08
C LEU A 31 14.88 -11.09 13.95
N LEU A 32 14.83 -9.77 13.85
CA LEU A 32 14.21 -9.03 12.75
C LEU A 32 15.27 -8.63 11.73
N ILE A 33 15.07 -8.99 10.45
CA ILE A 33 15.99 -8.68 9.36
C ILE A 33 15.27 -7.79 8.34
N GLU A 34 15.86 -6.65 7.98
CA GLU A 34 15.35 -5.73 6.98
C GLU A 34 16.41 -5.46 5.89
N ALA A 35 16.00 -5.54 4.61
CA ALA A 35 16.92 -5.32 3.49
C ALA A 35 17.32 -3.86 3.31
N GLY A 36 16.50 -2.93 3.77
CA GLY A 36 16.75 -1.50 3.71
C GLY A 36 17.31 -0.92 5.00
N GLN A 37 17.55 0.41 4.95
CA GLN A 37 18.07 1.14 6.09
C GLN A 37 17.13 1.13 7.29
N ASP A 38 17.71 1.21 8.48
CA ASP A 38 16.97 1.37 9.73
C ASP A 38 16.42 2.78 9.91
N THR A 39 15.36 2.88 10.72
CA THR A 39 14.76 4.16 11.17
C THR A 39 14.56 4.14 12.69
N PRO A 40 15.64 4.08 13.47
CA PRO A 40 15.54 3.94 14.93
C PRO A 40 14.92 5.18 15.57
N PRO A 41 14.21 5.04 16.69
CA PRO A 41 13.69 6.15 17.46
C PRO A 41 14.79 7.19 17.76
N GLY A 42 14.48 8.47 17.54
CA GLY A 42 15.43 9.59 17.69
C GLY A 42 16.29 9.87 16.45
N ALA A 43 16.39 8.94 15.48
CA ALA A 43 17.13 9.13 14.24
C ALA A 43 16.29 8.88 12.97
N VAL A 44 14.97 8.94 13.08
CA VAL A 44 14.07 8.81 11.92
C VAL A 44 14.27 9.99 10.96
N PRO A 45 14.52 9.77 9.65
CA PRO A 45 14.69 10.84 8.68
C PRO A 45 13.48 11.79 8.62
N ALA A 46 13.72 13.08 8.41
CA ALA A 46 12.69 14.11 8.42
C ALA A 46 11.62 13.92 7.33
N ASP A 47 12.00 13.38 6.16
CA ASP A 47 11.07 13.07 5.08
C ASP A 47 10.15 11.89 5.42
N ILE A 48 10.62 10.92 6.22
CA ILE A 48 9.80 9.83 6.77
C ILE A 48 8.88 10.35 7.88
N ARG A 49 9.35 11.23 8.77
CA ARG A 49 8.52 11.82 9.85
C ARG A 49 7.38 12.70 9.32
N SER A 50 7.55 13.26 8.13
CA SER A 50 6.61 14.19 7.53
C SER A 50 5.19 13.60 7.41
N THR A 51 4.18 14.40 7.77
CA THR A 51 2.76 14.13 7.52
C THR A 51 2.33 14.33 6.06
N PHE A 52 3.23 14.88 5.23
CA PHE A 52 3.17 14.78 3.78
C PHE A 52 4.05 13.58 3.36
N PRO A 53 3.68 12.77 2.35
CA PRO A 53 4.48 11.60 1.93
C PRO A 53 5.77 12.02 1.19
N ALA A 54 6.63 12.81 1.84
CA ALA A 54 7.86 13.33 1.26
C ALA A 54 8.88 12.23 0.93
N ALA A 55 8.94 11.20 1.76
CA ALA A 55 9.79 10.02 1.57
C ALA A 55 9.50 9.26 0.27
N TYR A 56 8.29 9.35 -0.28
CA TYR A 56 7.93 8.79 -1.59
C TYR A 56 8.82 9.31 -2.73
N PHE A 57 9.35 10.52 -2.61
CA PHE A 57 10.22 11.15 -3.61
C PHE A 57 11.71 10.81 -3.43
N ASN A 58 12.10 10.22 -2.32
CA ASN A 58 13.45 9.77 -2.04
C ASN A 58 13.68 8.36 -2.59
N THR A 59 14.47 8.24 -3.67
CA THR A 59 14.72 6.96 -4.34
C THR A 59 15.50 5.96 -3.50
N GLY A 60 16.24 6.42 -2.48
CA GLY A 60 17.03 5.57 -1.59
C GLY A 60 16.22 4.61 -0.72
N TYR A 61 14.90 4.87 -0.59
CA TYR A 61 14.00 4.00 0.18
C TYR A 61 13.32 2.91 -0.64
N PHE A 62 13.75 2.69 -1.88
CA PHE A 62 13.13 1.72 -2.77
C PHE A 62 14.16 0.79 -3.40
N TRP A 63 13.73 -0.40 -3.77
CA TRP A 63 14.55 -1.31 -4.55
C TRP A 63 14.95 -0.65 -5.87
N PRO A 64 16.27 -0.60 -6.20
CA PRO A 64 16.75 0.08 -7.39
C PRO A 64 16.35 -0.68 -8.66
N GLY A 65 16.02 0.07 -9.72
CA GLY A 65 15.78 -0.51 -11.06
C GLY A 65 14.56 -1.43 -11.18
N PHE A 66 13.71 -1.54 -10.13
CA PHE A 66 12.59 -2.47 -10.13
C PHE A 66 11.49 -2.03 -11.09
N THR A 67 10.99 -2.97 -11.91
CA THR A 67 9.98 -2.71 -12.94
C THR A 67 8.85 -3.74 -12.91
N SER A 68 7.71 -3.41 -13.54
CA SER A 68 6.60 -4.33 -13.75
C SER A 68 5.91 -4.07 -15.09
N CYS A 69 5.26 -5.09 -15.64
CA CYS A 69 4.34 -4.96 -16.76
C CYS A 69 2.92 -4.71 -16.23
N LEU A 70 2.30 -3.61 -16.65
CA LEU A 70 0.94 -3.27 -16.21
C LEU A 70 -0.12 -4.11 -16.92
N ARG A 71 0.09 -4.40 -18.21
CA ARG A 71 -0.80 -5.19 -19.06
C ARG A 71 0.03 -5.99 -20.06
N ASP A 72 -0.53 -7.08 -20.56
CA ASP A 72 0.11 -7.91 -21.56
C ASP A 72 0.49 -7.09 -22.80
N GLY A 73 1.66 -7.34 -23.36
CA GLY A 73 2.19 -6.63 -24.52
C GLY A 73 2.66 -5.19 -24.28
N GLN A 74 2.54 -4.65 -23.07
CA GLN A 74 3.07 -3.33 -22.74
C GLN A 74 4.51 -3.40 -22.21
N PRO A 75 5.34 -2.38 -22.47
CA PRO A 75 6.69 -2.33 -21.94
C PRO A 75 6.66 -2.24 -20.41
N ALA A 76 7.67 -2.88 -19.79
CA ALA A 76 7.88 -2.81 -18.35
C ALA A 76 8.08 -1.35 -17.88
N THR A 77 7.53 -1.04 -16.74
CA THR A 77 7.53 0.32 -16.17
C THR A 77 8.10 0.31 -14.77
N PRO A 78 8.78 1.39 -14.32
CA PRO A 78 9.24 1.48 -12.94
C PRO A 78 8.11 1.19 -11.94
N PHE A 79 8.38 0.27 -11.03
CA PHE A 79 7.47 -0.17 -9.99
C PHE A 79 8.13 -0.05 -8.61
N LEU A 80 7.67 0.88 -7.80
CA LEU A 80 8.32 1.21 -6.54
C LEU A 80 7.96 0.17 -5.46
N GLN A 81 8.98 -0.54 -5.01
CA GLN A 81 8.86 -1.42 -3.85
C GLN A 81 9.72 -0.87 -2.72
N PRO A 82 9.13 -0.59 -1.53
CA PRO A 82 9.87 -0.04 -0.40
C PRO A 82 10.99 -0.98 0.08
N ARG A 83 12.14 -0.37 0.42
CA ARG A 83 13.30 -1.02 1.02
C ARG A 83 13.80 -0.13 2.15
N VAL A 84 13.11 -0.18 3.26
CA VAL A 84 13.35 0.64 4.45
C VAL A 84 12.57 0.07 5.63
N MET A 85 13.05 0.23 6.85
CA MET A 85 12.33 -0.18 8.05
C MET A 85 10.94 0.48 8.11
N GLY A 86 9.91 -0.31 8.41
CA GLY A 86 8.49 0.08 8.33
C GLY A 86 7.88 -0.09 6.94
N GLY A 87 8.68 -0.37 5.90
CA GLY A 87 8.20 -0.65 4.55
C GLY A 87 7.29 0.44 3.99
N GLY A 88 6.16 0.04 3.38
CA GLY A 88 5.17 0.96 2.81
C GLY A 88 4.61 1.97 3.80
N SER A 89 4.49 1.62 5.09
CA SER A 89 4.00 2.54 6.13
C SER A 89 4.93 3.74 6.36
N SER A 90 6.24 3.59 6.08
CA SER A 90 7.23 4.65 6.21
C SER A 90 7.24 5.63 5.03
N VAL A 91 6.81 5.22 3.83
CA VAL A 91 7.02 6.03 2.61
C VAL A 91 5.75 6.38 1.84
N MET A 92 4.63 5.64 2.01
CA MET A 92 3.39 5.83 1.24
C MET A 92 2.41 6.82 1.90
N GLY A 93 1.15 6.86 1.45
CA GLY A 93 0.15 7.90 1.71
C GLY A 93 -0.51 7.91 3.09
N MET A 94 -0.15 7.03 4.01
CA MET A 94 -0.65 6.95 5.41
C MET A 94 -2.14 6.60 5.57
N ILE A 95 -2.89 6.28 4.54
CA ILE A 95 -4.33 6.03 4.63
C ILE A 95 -4.59 4.82 5.53
N ALA A 96 -5.47 5.01 6.53
CA ALA A 96 -5.76 4.04 7.60
C ALA A 96 -7.19 3.47 7.51
N ILE A 97 -7.65 3.18 6.30
CA ILE A 97 -8.97 2.58 6.08
C ILE A 97 -8.86 1.06 6.28
N PRO A 98 -9.63 0.45 7.18
CA PRO A 98 -9.70 -1.02 7.32
C PRO A 98 -10.46 -1.64 6.15
N GLY A 99 -10.26 -2.94 5.91
CA GLY A 99 -11.10 -3.73 5.01
C GLY A 99 -12.57 -3.72 5.44
N LEU A 100 -13.46 -4.03 4.51
CA LEU A 100 -14.89 -4.10 4.76
C LEU A 100 -15.29 -5.46 5.34
N PRO A 101 -16.38 -5.56 6.10
CA PRO A 101 -16.91 -6.84 6.57
C PRO A 101 -17.02 -7.88 5.44
N GLY A 102 -17.60 -7.51 4.31
CA GLY A 102 -17.75 -8.41 3.16
C GLY A 102 -16.43 -8.88 2.51
N ASP A 103 -15.30 -8.19 2.75
CA ASP A 103 -13.99 -8.69 2.31
C ASP A 103 -13.60 -9.95 3.09
N PHE A 104 -13.78 -9.92 4.40
CA PHE A 104 -13.42 -11.01 5.31
C PHE A 104 -14.41 -12.17 5.24
N GLU A 105 -15.69 -11.90 4.99
CA GLU A 105 -16.68 -12.95 4.69
C GLU A 105 -16.30 -13.71 3.42
N ARG A 106 -15.83 -13.01 2.37
CA ARG A 106 -15.30 -13.67 1.16
C ARG A 106 -14.02 -14.47 1.45
N TRP A 107 -13.10 -13.94 2.30
CA TRP A 107 -11.90 -14.69 2.68
C TRP A 107 -12.28 -16.03 3.33
N GLU A 108 -13.26 -16.03 4.24
CA GLU A 108 -13.73 -17.23 4.90
C GLU A 108 -14.33 -18.24 3.91
N GLN A 109 -15.15 -17.76 2.95
CA GLN A 109 -15.68 -18.57 1.85
C GLN A 109 -14.58 -19.15 0.95
N MET A 110 -13.45 -18.47 0.80
CA MET A 110 -12.26 -18.93 0.08
C MET A 110 -11.36 -19.86 0.90
N GLY A 111 -11.78 -20.29 2.07
CA GLY A 111 -11.06 -21.25 2.93
C GLY A 111 -10.16 -20.62 4.00
N ALA A 112 -10.12 -19.30 4.12
CA ALA A 112 -9.42 -18.61 5.22
C ALA A 112 -10.25 -18.66 6.50
N ARG A 113 -10.38 -19.85 7.10
CA ARG A 113 -11.13 -20.06 8.36
C ARG A 113 -10.54 -19.17 9.47
N HIS A 114 -11.38 -18.64 10.33
CA HIS A 114 -11.00 -17.71 11.41
C HIS A 114 -10.44 -16.35 10.92
N TRP A 115 -10.76 -15.96 9.69
CA TRP A 115 -10.49 -14.65 9.13
C TRP A 115 -11.76 -13.91 8.74
N GLY A 116 -12.93 -14.38 9.22
CA GLY A 116 -14.21 -13.67 9.08
C GLY A 116 -14.19 -12.32 9.82
N TRP A 117 -15.16 -11.44 9.48
CA TRP A 117 -15.19 -10.10 10.11
C TRP A 117 -15.20 -10.13 11.64
N GLN A 118 -15.95 -11.07 12.25
CA GLN A 118 -16.02 -11.21 13.70
C GLN A 118 -14.68 -11.62 14.33
N ASP A 119 -13.84 -12.34 13.58
CA ASP A 119 -12.53 -12.77 14.04
C ASP A 119 -11.48 -11.65 13.96
N VAL A 120 -11.55 -10.80 12.92
CA VAL A 120 -10.54 -9.76 12.68
C VAL A 120 -10.88 -8.42 13.32
N LEU A 121 -12.15 -8.13 13.55
CA LEU A 121 -12.61 -6.87 14.16
C LEU A 121 -11.97 -6.61 15.53
N PRO A 122 -11.88 -7.57 16.46
CA PRO A 122 -11.20 -7.36 17.74
C PRO A 122 -9.74 -6.94 17.57
N THR A 123 -9.03 -7.51 16.59
CA THR A 123 -7.64 -7.14 16.29
C THR A 123 -7.54 -5.70 15.78
N TYR A 124 -8.42 -5.31 14.85
CA TYR A 124 -8.48 -3.91 14.39
C TYR A 124 -8.76 -2.94 15.53
N GLN A 125 -9.72 -3.25 16.40
CA GLN A 125 -10.05 -2.43 17.58
C GLN A 125 -8.89 -2.36 18.57
N ALA A 126 -8.19 -3.46 18.79
CA ALA A 126 -7.06 -3.52 19.72
C ALA A 126 -5.83 -2.74 19.21
N MET A 127 -5.56 -2.76 17.89
CA MET A 127 -4.36 -2.16 17.34
C MET A 127 -4.44 -0.67 17.04
N ILE A 128 -5.65 -0.07 16.98
CA ILE A 128 -5.87 1.33 16.59
C ILE A 128 -6.11 2.23 17.81
N CYS A 129 -5.39 3.36 17.85
CA CYS A 129 -5.65 4.50 18.71
C CYS A 129 -6.21 5.65 17.86
N ASP A 130 -7.53 5.82 17.83
CA ASP A 130 -8.18 6.88 17.06
C ASP A 130 -8.24 8.17 17.88
N LEU A 131 -7.47 9.18 17.51
CA LEU A 131 -7.34 10.45 18.24
C LEU A 131 -8.58 11.35 18.14
N ASP A 132 -9.46 11.08 17.18
CA ASP A 132 -10.68 11.87 16.99
C ASP A 132 -11.86 11.33 17.81
N VAL A 133 -11.67 10.18 18.47
CA VAL A 133 -12.62 9.65 19.44
C VAL A 133 -12.38 10.33 20.80
N PRO A 134 -13.45 10.70 21.56
CA PRO A 134 -13.30 11.25 22.90
C PRO A 134 -12.40 10.40 23.80
N SER A 135 -11.59 11.04 24.64
CA SER A 135 -10.57 10.36 25.45
C SER A 135 -11.12 9.22 26.31
N ALA A 136 -12.34 9.37 26.83
CA ALA A 136 -13.03 8.35 27.64
C ALA A 136 -13.37 7.06 26.86
N SER A 137 -13.51 7.15 25.52
CA SER A 137 -13.85 6.01 24.64
C SER A 137 -12.68 5.59 23.74
N ARG A 138 -11.51 6.23 23.90
CA ARG A 138 -10.34 5.98 23.06
C ARG A 138 -9.59 4.74 23.52
N ASN A 139 -9.24 3.84 22.59
CA ASN A 139 -8.30 2.79 22.89
C ASN A 139 -6.87 3.35 23.01
N VAL A 140 -6.47 3.76 24.20
CA VAL A 140 -5.11 4.28 24.47
C VAL A 140 -4.01 3.22 24.39
N ARG A 141 -4.36 1.93 24.33
CA ARG A 141 -3.41 0.82 24.18
C ARG A 141 -3.11 0.49 22.72
N GLY A 142 -3.92 1.01 21.79
CA GLY A 142 -3.68 0.84 20.35
C GLY A 142 -2.38 1.52 19.94
N LEU A 143 -1.54 0.81 19.21
CA LEU A 143 -0.23 1.33 18.80
C LEU A 143 -0.30 2.18 17.53
N ASN A 144 -1.26 1.89 16.65
CA ASN A 144 -1.42 2.62 15.38
C ASN A 144 -2.29 3.86 15.62
N VAL A 145 -1.63 4.99 15.71
CA VAL A 145 -2.30 6.28 15.90
C VAL A 145 -2.97 6.72 14.61
N VAL A 146 -4.24 7.09 14.69
CA VAL A 146 -5.05 7.54 13.55
C VAL A 146 -5.68 8.88 13.85
N ARG A 147 -5.65 9.78 12.87
CA ARG A 147 -6.29 11.10 12.92
C ARG A 147 -6.88 11.46 11.56
N ARG A 148 -7.92 12.27 11.57
CA ARG A 148 -8.55 12.87 10.38
C ARG A 148 -8.35 14.38 10.39
N LEU A 149 -8.37 14.97 9.21
CA LEU A 149 -8.40 16.42 9.09
C LEU A 149 -9.82 16.92 9.29
N PRO A 150 -10.03 17.95 10.14
CA PRO A 150 -11.33 18.52 10.36
C PRO A 150 -11.91 19.11 9.06
N ARG A 151 -13.22 18.95 8.85
CA ARG A 151 -13.93 19.41 7.64
C ARG A 151 -13.78 20.90 7.37
N GLU A 152 -13.65 21.68 8.43
CA GLU A 152 -13.44 23.13 8.36
C GLU A 152 -12.18 23.49 7.61
N SER A 153 -11.16 22.62 7.67
CA SER A 153 -9.88 22.79 6.98
C SER A 153 -9.91 22.37 5.51
N TRP A 154 -11.00 21.76 5.04
CA TRP A 154 -11.09 21.28 3.65
C TRP A 154 -11.09 22.43 2.65
N PRO A 155 -10.42 22.29 1.48
CA PRO A 155 -10.53 23.22 0.39
C PRO A 155 -11.98 23.41 -0.07
N LEU A 156 -12.27 24.58 -0.62
CA LEU A 156 -13.63 24.95 -1.05
C LEU A 156 -14.25 23.93 -2.01
N TYR A 157 -13.48 23.38 -2.95
CA TYR A 157 -13.98 22.40 -3.90
C TYR A 157 -14.46 21.09 -3.22
N MET A 158 -13.77 20.64 -2.17
CA MET A 158 -14.20 19.45 -1.42
C MET A 158 -15.52 19.70 -0.69
N LYS A 159 -15.68 20.87 -0.07
CA LYS A 159 -16.92 21.28 0.61
C LYS A 159 -18.10 21.34 -0.38
N ARG A 160 -17.86 21.85 -1.60
CA ARG A 160 -18.87 21.87 -2.66
C ARG A 160 -19.24 20.49 -3.18
N ILE A 161 -18.26 19.59 -3.36
CA ILE A 161 -18.53 18.19 -3.71
C ILE A 161 -19.34 17.52 -2.60
N GLU A 162 -18.96 17.73 -1.35
CA GLU A 162 -19.71 17.19 -0.23
C GLU A 162 -21.17 17.65 -0.24
N GLN A 163 -21.44 18.92 -0.47
CA GLN A 163 -22.81 19.48 -0.58
C GLN A 163 -23.63 18.83 -1.69
N LEU A 164 -22.98 18.47 -2.84
CA LEU A 164 -23.65 17.83 -3.97
C LEU A 164 -24.05 16.37 -3.68
N ILE A 165 -23.27 15.67 -2.86
CA ILE A 165 -23.46 14.23 -2.66
C ILE A 165 -24.05 13.87 -1.30
N SER A 166 -24.09 14.84 -0.35
CA SER A 166 -24.63 14.58 0.98
C SER A 166 -26.15 14.51 0.96
N SER A 167 -26.69 13.37 1.33
CA SER A 167 -28.10 13.27 1.73
C SER A 167 -28.25 13.70 3.19
N PRO A 168 -29.38 14.32 3.58
CA PRO A 168 -29.66 14.60 4.98
C PRO A 168 -29.52 13.33 5.83
N GLY A 169 -28.70 13.40 6.91
CA GLY A 169 -28.48 12.27 7.83
C GLY A 169 -27.29 11.36 7.48
N THR A 170 -26.51 11.63 6.44
CA THR A 170 -25.28 10.87 6.16
C THR A 170 -24.22 11.17 7.23
N PRO A 171 -23.75 10.18 8.01
CA PRO A 171 -22.75 10.43 9.04
C PRO A 171 -21.43 10.87 8.39
N PRO A 172 -20.82 11.94 8.89
CA PRO A 172 -19.64 12.54 8.29
C PRO A 172 -18.30 11.84 8.59
N VAL A 173 -18.29 10.80 9.39
CA VAL A 173 -17.05 10.18 9.88
C VAL A 173 -17.10 8.67 9.64
N MET A 174 -16.09 8.16 8.94
CA MET A 174 -15.90 6.71 8.85
C MET A 174 -15.44 6.21 10.22
N ARG A 175 -16.29 5.46 10.89
CA ARG A 175 -15.96 4.63 12.05
C ARG A 175 -16.03 3.17 11.63
N PHE A 176 -15.49 2.26 12.43
CA PHE A 176 -15.58 0.83 12.15
C PHE A 176 -17.03 0.36 11.93
N GLU A 177 -17.98 0.96 12.63
CA GLU A 177 -19.41 0.62 12.54
C GLU A 177 -20.05 1.05 11.20
N ASN A 178 -19.41 1.97 10.46
CA ASN A 178 -19.93 2.55 9.21
C ASN A 178 -19.09 2.22 7.98
N THR A 179 -18.19 1.26 8.08
CA THR A 179 -17.23 0.89 7.01
C THR A 179 -17.87 0.24 5.80
N GLY A 180 -18.96 0.29 5.39
CA GLY A 180 -19.57 -0.32 4.19
C GLY A 180 -20.52 0.59 3.43
N ARG A 181 -20.72 1.82 3.92
CA ARG A 181 -21.68 2.74 3.32
C ARG A 181 -21.04 3.59 2.22
N ASP A 182 -21.76 3.76 1.12
CA ASP A 182 -21.43 4.77 0.11
C ASP A 182 -21.54 6.17 0.73
N GLY A 183 -20.62 7.06 0.37
CA GLY A 183 -20.62 8.45 0.86
C GLY A 183 -19.23 9.05 0.99
N MET A 184 -19.20 10.36 1.25
CA MET A 184 -17.97 11.11 1.48
C MET A 184 -17.63 11.17 2.97
N PHE A 185 -16.34 11.02 3.28
CA PHE A 185 -15.84 11.02 4.64
C PHE A 185 -14.44 11.62 4.72
N ALA A 186 -14.07 12.12 5.91
CA ALA A 186 -12.71 12.53 6.20
C ALA A 186 -11.80 11.28 6.21
N ALA A 187 -10.74 11.28 5.41
CA ALA A 187 -9.84 10.14 5.33
C ALA A 187 -9.08 9.95 6.65
N PRO A 188 -9.16 8.77 7.29
CA PRO A 188 -8.32 8.46 8.44
C PRO A 188 -6.87 8.24 7.97
N LEU A 189 -5.91 8.86 8.65
CA LEU A 189 -4.49 8.80 8.32
C LEU A 189 -3.67 8.35 9.53
N CYS A 190 -2.64 7.53 9.30
CA CYS A 190 -1.71 7.10 10.34
C CYS A 190 -0.73 8.23 10.69
N HIS A 191 -1.14 9.17 11.54
CA HIS A 191 -0.31 10.24 12.07
C HIS A 191 -0.88 10.85 13.35
N ASP A 192 -0.01 11.47 14.12
CA ASP A 192 -0.32 12.50 15.09
C ASP A 192 0.29 13.84 14.62
N GLU A 193 1.37 14.30 15.23
CA GLU A 193 2.20 15.42 14.75
C GLU A 193 3.20 14.96 13.68
N GLU A 194 3.53 13.67 13.70
CA GLU A 194 4.40 13.00 12.74
C GLU A 194 3.73 11.76 12.17
N ARG A 195 4.27 11.22 11.07
CA ARG A 195 3.84 9.94 10.51
C ARG A 195 3.93 8.82 11.57
N ALA A 196 2.86 8.06 11.72
CA ALA A 196 2.78 6.85 12.54
C ALA A 196 3.07 5.62 11.65
N SER A 197 4.34 5.44 11.24
CA SER A 197 4.76 4.23 10.53
C SER A 197 4.76 3.01 11.49
N SER A 198 4.67 1.79 10.92
CA SER A 198 4.76 0.56 11.74
C SER A 198 6.08 0.48 12.49
N ALA A 199 7.19 0.97 11.92
CA ALA A 199 8.47 1.06 12.64
C ALA A 199 8.36 1.95 13.88
N ARG A 200 7.76 3.14 13.75
CA ARG A 200 7.54 4.05 14.89
C ARG A 200 6.58 3.46 15.92
N CYS A 201 5.52 2.80 15.47
CA CYS A 201 4.46 2.28 16.34
C CYS A 201 4.87 1.02 17.10
N TYR A 202 5.59 0.12 16.46
CA TYR A 202 5.92 -1.20 17.02
C TYR A 202 7.37 -1.33 17.48
N LEU A 203 8.32 -0.71 16.80
CA LEU A 203 9.75 -0.80 17.14
C LEU A 203 10.19 0.43 17.94
N THR A 204 9.44 0.73 19.00
CA THR A 204 9.75 1.83 19.93
C THR A 204 11.09 1.62 20.64
N ALA A 205 11.64 2.68 21.25
CA ALA A 205 12.89 2.56 22.02
C ALA A 205 12.79 1.47 23.10
N GLN A 206 11.65 1.36 23.79
CA GLN A 206 11.40 0.34 24.79
C GLN A 206 11.39 -1.09 24.20
N VAL A 207 10.76 -1.29 23.03
CA VAL A 207 10.73 -2.60 22.36
C VAL A 207 12.13 -2.98 21.88
N ARG A 208 12.87 -2.04 21.28
CA ARG A 208 14.23 -2.27 20.80
C ARG A 208 15.25 -2.52 21.92
N ALA A 209 14.98 -2.05 23.13
CA ALA A 209 15.82 -2.28 24.31
C ALA A 209 15.64 -3.69 24.95
N ARG A 210 14.70 -4.51 24.46
CA ARG A 210 14.52 -5.88 24.92
C ARG A 210 15.75 -6.72 24.59
N SER A 211 16.31 -7.42 25.57
CA SER A 211 17.51 -8.26 25.40
C SER A 211 17.31 -9.44 24.45
N ASN A 212 16.06 -9.87 24.25
CA ASN A 212 15.67 -10.97 23.39
C ASN A 212 15.23 -10.54 21.97
N LEU A 213 15.32 -9.25 21.61
CA LEU A 213 15.09 -8.74 20.27
C LEU A 213 16.39 -8.22 19.66
N SER A 214 16.77 -8.77 18.51
CA SER A 214 17.83 -8.24 17.66
C SER A 214 17.26 -7.70 16.36
N VAL A 215 17.74 -6.54 15.88
CA VAL A 215 17.34 -5.93 14.62
C VAL A 215 18.56 -5.80 13.71
N LEU A 216 18.49 -6.37 12.51
CA LEU A 216 19.51 -6.28 11.47
C LEU A 216 18.92 -5.56 10.27
N ALA A 217 19.34 -4.33 10.05
CA ALA A 217 19.02 -3.57 8.84
C ALA A 217 20.13 -3.74 7.77
N ASP A 218 19.87 -3.20 6.57
CA ASP A 218 20.76 -3.30 5.40
C ASP A 218 21.20 -4.74 5.11
N THR A 219 20.35 -5.72 5.45
CA THR A 219 20.63 -7.15 5.39
C THR A 219 19.58 -7.85 4.54
N HIS A 220 19.97 -8.31 3.35
CA HIS A 220 19.08 -8.98 2.39
C HIS A 220 19.09 -10.50 2.62
N VAL A 221 17.95 -11.09 3.00
CA VAL A 221 17.77 -12.53 3.05
C VAL A 221 17.60 -13.07 1.63
N ARG A 222 18.53 -13.91 1.20
CA ARG A 222 18.59 -14.47 -0.14
C ARG A 222 17.81 -15.78 -0.27
N ARG A 223 17.83 -16.61 0.78
CA ARG A 223 17.19 -17.92 0.79
C ARG A 223 16.89 -18.38 2.21
N ILE A 224 15.81 -19.16 2.39
CA ILE A 224 15.50 -19.94 3.58
C ILE A 224 16.22 -21.29 3.43
N THR A 225 16.75 -21.83 4.51
CA THR A 225 17.42 -23.14 4.53
C THR A 225 16.56 -24.17 5.24
N PHE A 226 16.68 -25.43 4.79
CA PHE A 226 15.87 -26.54 5.27
C PHE A 226 16.76 -27.76 5.55
N ASP A 227 16.38 -28.52 6.58
CA ASP A 227 16.78 -29.89 6.79
C ASP A 227 15.57 -30.75 6.37
N ASP A 228 15.65 -31.36 5.19
CA ASP A 228 14.53 -31.96 4.48
C ASP A 228 13.40 -30.89 4.25
N ARG A 229 12.31 -30.96 4.95
CA ARG A 229 11.17 -30.03 4.90
C ARG A 229 11.01 -29.15 6.15
N ARG A 230 11.92 -29.23 7.09
CA ARG A 230 11.94 -28.41 8.30
C ARG A 230 12.89 -27.25 8.15
N VAL A 231 12.42 -26.04 8.44
CA VAL A 231 13.27 -24.85 8.46
C VAL A 231 14.47 -25.03 9.38
N SER A 232 15.67 -24.76 8.89
CA SER A 232 16.90 -24.70 9.68
C SER A 232 17.44 -23.29 9.86
N GLY A 233 17.02 -22.32 9.03
CA GLY A 233 17.44 -20.93 9.12
C GLY A 233 17.32 -20.15 7.83
N VAL A 234 18.20 -19.16 7.66
CA VAL A 234 18.28 -18.33 6.45
C VAL A 234 19.73 -18.07 6.04
N ILE A 235 19.93 -17.84 4.74
CA ILE A 235 21.15 -17.26 4.19
C ILE A 235 20.86 -15.80 3.87
N ALA A 236 21.69 -14.89 4.39
CA ALA A 236 21.54 -13.46 4.20
C ALA A 236 22.86 -12.82 3.76
N ALA A 237 22.76 -11.62 3.17
CA ALA A 237 23.89 -10.81 2.76
C ALA A 237 23.78 -9.40 3.33
N CYS A 238 24.91 -8.86 3.82
CA CYS A 238 25.09 -7.48 4.21
C CYS A 238 26.36 -6.96 3.54
N ALA A 239 26.26 -5.92 2.74
CA ALA A 239 27.32 -5.47 1.85
C ALA A 239 27.87 -6.62 0.98
N SER A 240 29.15 -6.98 1.10
CA SER A 240 29.79 -8.09 0.36
C SER A 240 29.80 -9.42 1.13
N GLU A 241 29.39 -9.45 2.40
CA GLU A 241 29.43 -10.64 3.22
C GLU A 241 28.13 -11.43 3.13
N THR A 242 28.25 -12.74 2.89
CA THR A 242 27.14 -13.69 2.97
C THR A 242 27.33 -14.60 4.17
N PHE A 243 26.29 -14.77 4.98
CA PHE A 243 26.34 -15.56 6.21
C PHE A 243 25.00 -16.27 6.45
N SER A 244 25.06 -17.35 7.25
CA SER A 244 23.89 -18.10 7.67
C SER A 244 23.50 -17.77 9.11
N MET A 245 22.20 -17.84 9.38
CA MET A 245 21.62 -17.71 10.70
C MET A 245 20.64 -18.84 10.93
N ALA A 246 20.78 -19.53 12.07
CA ALA A 246 19.96 -20.68 12.43
C ALA A 246 18.72 -20.25 13.21
N ALA A 247 17.57 -20.83 12.87
CA ALA A 247 16.34 -20.73 13.63
C ALA A 247 15.38 -21.86 13.25
N PRO A 248 14.63 -22.44 14.19
CA PRO A 248 13.62 -23.45 13.92
C PRO A 248 12.33 -22.85 13.34
N MET A 249 12.17 -21.51 13.37
CA MET A 249 11.01 -20.80 12.82
C MET A 249 11.43 -19.58 12.04
N VAL A 250 10.87 -19.43 10.83
CA VAL A 250 11.00 -18.24 9.99
C VAL A 250 9.61 -17.70 9.67
N VAL A 251 9.42 -16.38 9.85
CA VAL A 251 8.22 -15.65 9.42
C VAL A 251 8.62 -14.71 8.29
N VAL A 252 8.12 -14.96 7.10
CA VAL A 252 8.35 -14.13 5.90
C VAL A 252 7.36 -12.98 5.88
N SER A 253 7.87 -11.74 5.87
CA SER A 253 7.08 -10.48 5.87
C SER A 253 7.65 -9.48 4.86
N CYS A 254 8.08 -9.97 3.68
CA CYS A 254 8.77 -9.16 2.67
C CYS A 254 7.80 -8.44 1.70
N GLY A 255 6.48 -8.57 1.92
CA GLY A 255 5.43 -8.02 1.06
C GLY A 255 5.15 -8.87 -0.18
N ALA A 256 4.04 -8.58 -0.87
CA ALA A 256 3.47 -9.42 -1.91
C ALA A 256 4.32 -9.58 -3.19
N VAL A 257 5.46 -8.94 -3.27
CA VAL A 257 6.42 -9.14 -4.37
C VAL A 257 7.62 -9.97 -3.92
N HIS A 258 8.19 -9.64 -2.77
CA HIS A 258 9.42 -10.29 -2.30
C HIS A 258 9.15 -11.53 -1.43
N SER A 259 7.97 -11.68 -0.80
CA SER A 259 7.62 -12.90 -0.08
C SER A 259 7.52 -14.11 -1.01
N PRO A 260 6.72 -14.08 -2.11
CA PRO A 260 6.74 -15.19 -3.06
C PRO A 260 8.11 -15.38 -3.72
N ALA A 261 8.83 -14.31 -4.03
CA ALA A 261 10.17 -14.43 -4.61
C ALA A 261 11.16 -15.15 -3.67
N LEU A 262 11.08 -14.89 -2.35
CA LEU A 262 11.90 -15.59 -1.36
C LEU A 262 11.50 -17.07 -1.25
N LEU A 263 10.21 -17.41 -1.26
CA LEU A 263 9.74 -18.79 -1.27
C LEU A 263 10.24 -19.53 -2.51
N LEU A 264 10.09 -18.94 -3.71
CA LEU A 264 10.55 -19.52 -4.97
C LEU A 264 12.06 -19.78 -4.95
N ARG A 265 12.88 -18.80 -4.52
CA ARG A 265 14.34 -18.97 -4.38
C ARG A 265 14.74 -20.05 -3.37
N SER A 266 13.86 -20.35 -2.44
CA SER A 266 14.05 -21.35 -1.39
C SER A 266 13.51 -22.73 -1.77
N GLY A 267 13.07 -22.92 -3.03
CA GLY A 267 12.59 -24.21 -3.52
C GLY A 267 11.11 -24.49 -3.23
N ILE A 268 10.31 -23.46 -2.87
CA ILE A 268 8.89 -23.58 -2.63
C ILE A 268 8.14 -22.86 -3.73
N GLY A 269 7.46 -23.59 -4.60
CA GLY A 269 6.75 -23.02 -5.75
C GLY A 269 6.42 -24.06 -6.81
N PRO A 270 6.01 -23.63 -8.03
CA PRO A 270 5.70 -24.51 -9.15
C PRO A 270 6.93 -25.36 -9.54
N ALA A 271 6.84 -26.68 -9.39
CA ALA A 271 7.97 -27.59 -9.56
C ALA A 271 8.66 -27.45 -10.92
N GLN A 272 7.88 -27.34 -12.01
CA GLN A 272 8.43 -27.20 -13.36
C GLN A 272 9.22 -25.90 -13.55
N GLU A 273 8.73 -24.78 -13.02
CA GLU A 273 9.40 -23.48 -13.13
C GLU A 273 10.70 -23.45 -12.32
N LEU A 274 10.68 -24.00 -11.10
CA LEU A 274 11.87 -24.11 -10.25
C LEU A 274 12.94 -25.00 -10.90
N HIS A 275 12.53 -26.15 -11.44
CA HIS A 275 13.42 -27.06 -12.16
C HIS A 275 14.07 -26.37 -13.37
N ALA A 276 13.27 -25.62 -14.16
CA ALA A 276 13.79 -24.88 -15.32
C ALA A 276 14.85 -23.84 -14.96
N LEU A 277 14.80 -23.30 -13.73
CA LEU A 277 15.80 -22.36 -13.19
C LEU A 277 16.95 -23.06 -12.43
N GLY A 278 16.95 -24.40 -12.34
CA GLY A 278 17.96 -25.15 -11.58
C GLY A 278 17.83 -24.98 -10.07
N ILE A 279 16.65 -24.59 -9.56
CA ILE A 279 16.38 -24.44 -8.12
C ILE A 279 15.89 -25.79 -7.57
N PRO A 280 16.57 -26.37 -6.57
CA PRO A 280 16.12 -27.61 -5.95
C PRO A 280 14.73 -27.47 -5.31
N LEU A 281 13.83 -28.43 -5.60
CA LEU A 281 12.48 -28.42 -5.08
C LEU A 281 12.45 -28.88 -3.62
N VAL A 282 11.86 -28.09 -2.74
CA VAL A 282 11.55 -28.42 -1.34
C VAL A 282 10.06 -28.78 -1.21
N ALA A 283 9.17 -27.95 -1.79
CA ALA A 283 7.75 -28.22 -1.78
C ALA A 283 7.11 -27.69 -3.08
N ASP A 284 6.33 -28.55 -3.76
CA ASP A 284 5.54 -28.15 -4.91
C ASP A 284 4.30 -27.39 -4.47
N ARG A 285 4.29 -26.07 -4.72
CA ARG A 285 3.20 -25.14 -4.40
C ARG A 285 2.93 -24.22 -5.58
N PRO A 286 2.08 -24.65 -6.53
CA PRO A 286 1.79 -23.92 -7.76
C PRO A 286 1.27 -22.49 -7.54
N GLY A 287 0.62 -22.23 -6.39
CA GLY A 287 0.05 -20.94 -6.05
C GLY A 287 1.07 -19.85 -5.68
N VAL A 288 2.33 -20.21 -5.38
CA VAL A 288 3.35 -19.22 -5.02
C VAL A 288 3.62 -18.26 -6.19
N GLY A 289 3.44 -16.97 -5.93
CA GLY A 289 3.56 -15.91 -6.93
C GLY A 289 2.34 -15.74 -7.84
N ARG A 290 1.35 -16.60 -7.75
CA ARG A 290 0.08 -16.50 -8.51
C ARG A 290 -0.92 -15.61 -7.79
N ASN A 291 -2.07 -15.34 -8.45
CA ASN A 291 -3.16 -14.55 -7.88
C ASN A 291 -2.75 -13.11 -7.47
N TYR A 292 -1.67 -12.55 -8.06
CA TYR A 292 -1.29 -11.16 -7.79
C TYR A 292 -2.47 -10.22 -8.04
N GLN A 293 -2.76 -9.36 -7.09
CA GLN A 293 -3.80 -8.36 -7.16
C GLN A 293 -3.26 -6.99 -6.76
N ASN A 294 -3.79 -5.95 -7.39
CA ASN A 294 -3.48 -4.56 -7.05
C ASN A 294 -4.66 -3.67 -7.44
N HIS A 295 -4.91 -2.64 -6.69
CA HIS A 295 -5.90 -1.63 -7.06
C HIS A 295 -5.44 -0.83 -8.27
N THR A 296 -6.39 -0.41 -9.10
CA THR A 296 -6.13 0.43 -10.27
C THR A 296 -6.56 1.86 -9.98
N GLN A 297 -5.82 2.84 -10.50
CA GLN A 297 -6.15 4.26 -10.32
C GLN A 297 -5.87 5.10 -11.55
N LEU A 298 -6.58 6.23 -11.64
CA LEU A 298 -6.38 7.33 -12.59
C LEU A 298 -6.37 8.65 -11.81
N HIS A 299 -5.64 9.66 -12.27
CA HIS A 299 -5.54 10.93 -11.57
C HIS A 299 -6.00 12.10 -12.44
N PHE A 300 -6.94 12.89 -11.91
CA PHE A 300 -7.17 14.27 -12.34
C PHE A 300 -6.31 15.21 -11.51
N SER A 301 -5.67 16.16 -12.15
CA SER A 301 -4.92 17.24 -11.50
C SER A 301 -5.54 18.57 -11.86
N MET A 302 -5.74 19.44 -10.89
CA MET A 302 -6.39 20.72 -11.07
C MET A 302 -5.48 21.87 -10.63
N THR A 303 -5.47 22.96 -11.38
CA THR A 303 -4.88 24.22 -10.94
C THR A 303 -5.91 25.02 -10.15
N LEU A 304 -5.57 25.37 -8.91
CA LEU A 304 -6.51 26.01 -7.98
C LEU A 304 -6.52 27.53 -8.15
N LYS A 305 -7.71 28.11 -8.28
CA LYS A 305 -7.90 29.54 -8.07
C LYS A 305 -7.53 29.95 -6.64
N ARG A 306 -7.33 31.25 -6.41
CA ARG A 306 -6.79 31.75 -5.12
C ARG A 306 -7.66 31.32 -3.93
N GLU A 307 -8.96 31.36 -4.07
CA GLU A 307 -9.98 31.05 -3.05
C GLU A 307 -10.03 29.54 -2.71
N GLY A 308 -9.59 28.70 -3.64
CA GLY A 308 -9.55 27.23 -3.48
C GLY A 308 -8.29 26.70 -2.81
N ARG A 309 -7.28 27.57 -2.57
CA ARG A 309 -5.98 27.13 -2.05
C ARG A 309 -6.02 26.91 -0.55
N LEU A 310 -5.30 25.90 -0.08
CA LEU A 310 -5.07 25.69 1.34
C LEU A 310 -4.13 26.75 1.93
N PRO A 311 -4.27 27.08 3.22
CA PRO A 311 -3.34 27.94 3.93
C PRO A 311 -1.93 27.31 3.96
N PRO A 312 -0.85 28.10 4.14
CA PRO A 312 0.53 27.62 4.13
C PRO A 312 0.80 26.48 5.12
N GLN A 313 0.12 26.51 6.26
CA GLN A 313 0.31 25.58 7.37
C GLN A 313 -0.28 24.19 7.07
N ALA A 314 -1.23 24.06 6.13
CA ALA A 314 -1.82 22.78 5.77
C ALA A 314 -0.81 21.93 4.98
N GLN A 315 -0.29 20.89 5.61
CA GLN A 315 0.75 20.02 5.05
C GLN A 315 0.20 18.71 4.45
N HIS A 316 -1.04 18.36 4.72
CA HIS A 316 -1.57 17.04 4.44
C HIS A 316 -1.85 16.82 2.95
N TYR A 317 -1.57 15.59 2.50
CA TYR A 317 -1.77 15.15 1.11
C TYR A 317 -3.24 14.78 0.87
N ILE A 318 -3.71 13.67 1.42
CA ILE A 318 -5.11 13.22 1.31
C ILE A 318 -5.91 13.78 2.48
N MET A 319 -7.11 14.30 2.21
CA MET A 319 -7.96 14.94 3.21
C MET A 319 -9.31 14.25 3.33
N SER A 320 -9.88 13.78 2.23
CA SER A 320 -11.18 13.12 2.20
C SER A 320 -11.24 12.05 1.12
N ALA A 321 -12.23 11.19 1.21
CA ALA A 321 -12.54 10.18 0.21
C ALA A 321 -14.04 10.08 0.00
N LEU A 322 -14.45 9.69 -1.20
CA LEU A 322 -15.80 9.28 -1.54
C LEU A 322 -15.77 7.80 -1.92
N ARG A 323 -16.51 6.97 -1.20
CA ARG A 323 -16.79 5.59 -1.58
C ARG A 323 -18.14 5.52 -2.27
N PHE A 324 -18.23 4.71 -3.31
CA PHE A 324 -19.50 4.43 -4.00
C PHE A 324 -19.43 3.08 -4.71
N SER A 325 -20.60 2.57 -5.07
CA SER A 325 -20.76 1.26 -5.70
C SER A 325 -20.96 1.41 -7.21
N SER A 326 -20.31 0.53 -7.99
CA SER A 326 -20.51 0.47 -9.45
C SER A 326 -21.92 0.02 -9.83
N ARG A 327 -22.56 -0.75 -8.95
CA ARG A 327 -23.90 -1.37 -9.16
C ARG A 327 -23.96 -2.30 -10.37
N LEU A 328 -22.82 -2.78 -10.84
CA LEU A 328 -22.77 -3.83 -11.85
C LEU A 328 -23.07 -5.18 -11.20
N ALA A 329 -23.70 -6.07 -11.96
CA ALA A 329 -23.95 -7.44 -11.54
C ALA A 329 -22.62 -8.13 -11.15
N GLU A 330 -22.66 -8.97 -10.12
CA GLU A 330 -21.51 -9.71 -9.57
C GLU A 330 -20.40 -8.84 -8.97
N CYS A 331 -20.53 -7.51 -8.97
CA CYS A 331 -19.56 -6.62 -8.36
C CYS A 331 -19.93 -6.31 -6.91
N PRO A 332 -18.95 -6.24 -5.99
CA PRO A 332 -19.24 -5.93 -4.60
C PRO A 332 -19.67 -4.47 -4.42
N THR A 333 -20.37 -4.18 -3.33
CA THR A 333 -20.70 -2.81 -2.94
C THR A 333 -19.45 -2.07 -2.46
N GLY A 334 -19.40 -0.75 -2.66
CA GLY A 334 -18.30 0.10 -2.19
C GLY A 334 -16.97 -0.16 -2.92
N ASP A 335 -17.04 -0.64 -4.15
CA ASP A 335 -15.90 -1.07 -4.98
C ASP A 335 -15.17 0.06 -5.70
N LEU A 336 -15.68 1.28 -5.62
CA LEU A 336 -15.11 2.47 -6.27
C LEU A 336 -14.81 3.58 -5.27
N PHE A 337 -13.69 4.30 -5.51
CA PHE A 337 -13.26 5.40 -4.66
C PHE A 337 -12.82 6.62 -5.44
N LEU A 338 -13.06 7.80 -4.87
CA LEU A 338 -12.35 9.04 -5.21
C LEU A 338 -11.60 9.52 -3.97
N TYR A 339 -10.30 9.76 -4.11
CA TYR A 339 -9.49 10.43 -3.08
C TYR A 339 -9.24 11.87 -3.45
N PHE A 340 -9.48 12.77 -2.51
CA PHE A 340 -9.32 14.21 -2.69
C PHE A 340 -8.10 14.70 -1.94
N THR A 341 -7.20 15.40 -2.65
CA THR A 341 -5.98 15.93 -2.07
C THR A 341 -6.06 17.43 -1.88
N GLY A 342 -5.51 17.90 -0.77
CA GLY A 342 -5.38 19.34 -0.53
C GLY A 342 -4.07 19.92 -1.07
N ARG A 343 -3.04 19.09 -1.22
CA ARG A 343 -1.69 19.49 -1.61
C ARG A 343 -1.01 18.37 -2.37
N VAL A 344 -0.34 18.69 -3.48
CA VAL A 344 0.30 17.67 -4.35
C VAL A 344 1.82 17.63 -4.21
N SER A 345 2.42 18.56 -3.48
CA SER A 345 3.86 18.68 -3.29
C SER A 345 4.20 19.37 -1.97
N PRO A 346 5.32 18.99 -1.30
CA PRO A 346 5.82 19.74 -0.14
C PRO A 346 6.37 21.12 -0.54
N LYS A 347 6.68 21.35 -1.82
CA LYS A 347 7.17 22.62 -2.34
C LYS A 347 6.04 23.64 -2.53
N SER A 348 6.38 24.91 -2.70
CA SER A 348 5.44 26.04 -2.78
C SER A 348 4.35 25.88 -3.86
N PHE A 349 4.68 25.30 -5.00
CA PHE A 349 3.73 25.05 -6.09
C PHE A 349 2.62 24.06 -5.70
N GLY A 350 2.90 23.13 -4.77
CA GLY A 350 1.94 22.08 -4.39
C GLY A 350 0.63 22.60 -3.82
N ARG A 351 0.63 23.83 -3.26
CA ARG A 351 -0.58 24.48 -2.75
C ARG A 351 -1.45 25.12 -3.83
N ARG A 352 -0.92 25.24 -5.05
CA ARG A 352 -1.63 25.79 -6.21
C ARG A 352 -2.33 24.72 -7.03
N MET A 353 -2.17 23.47 -6.64
CA MET A 353 -2.74 22.31 -7.32
C MET A 353 -3.46 21.41 -6.33
N ALA A 354 -4.52 20.78 -6.82
CA ALA A 354 -5.17 19.66 -6.17
C ALA A 354 -5.16 18.44 -7.09
N MET A 355 -5.45 17.27 -6.54
CA MET A 355 -5.58 16.05 -7.32
C MET A 355 -6.79 15.24 -6.81
N VAL A 356 -7.48 14.60 -7.73
CA VAL A 356 -8.48 13.58 -7.45
C VAL A 356 -7.97 12.27 -8.02
N ALA A 357 -7.75 11.29 -7.14
CA ALA A 357 -7.44 9.94 -7.57
C ALA A 357 -8.75 9.16 -7.68
N VAL A 358 -9.01 8.64 -8.87
CA VAL A 358 -10.12 7.71 -9.15
C VAL A 358 -9.57 6.31 -8.96
N ALA A 359 -10.18 5.48 -8.15
CA ALA A 359 -9.65 4.17 -7.80
C ALA A 359 -10.70 3.05 -7.90
N LEU A 360 -10.29 1.93 -8.48
CA LEU A 360 -11.00 0.67 -8.50
C LEU A 360 -10.46 -0.24 -7.39
N TYR A 361 -11.34 -0.66 -6.50
CA TYR A 361 -11.07 -1.65 -5.46
C TYR A 361 -11.65 -3.02 -5.84
N THR A 362 -11.22 -4.09 -5.15
CA THR A 362 -11.65 -5.47 -5.43
C THR A 362 -11.61 -5.87 -6.91
N PRO A 363 -10.44 -5.85 -7.56
CA PRO A 363 -10.31 -6.23 -8.97
C PRO A 363 -10.59 -7.71 -9.19
N PHE A 364 -11.12 -8.05 -10.37
CA PHE A 364 -11.21 -9.42 -10.88
C PHE A 364 -9.95 -9.83 -11.66
N SER A 365 -9.23 -8.89 -12.22
CA SER A 365 -7.97 -9.11 -12.93
C SER A 365 -6.91 -9.73 -12.01
N ARG A 366 -6.17 -10.72 -12.53
CA ARG A 366 -5.14 -11.45 -11.79
C ARG A 366 -3.82 -11.44 -12.52
N GLY A 367 -2.77 -11.05 -11.82
CA GLY A 367 -1.40 -11.08 -12.30
C GLY A 367 -0.56 -12.15 -11.62
N LEU A 368 0.75 -12.02 -11.75
CA LEU A 368 1.71 -12.95 -11.17
C LEU A 368 3.05 -12.30 -10.83
N VAL A 369 3.80 -12.97 -9.95
CA VAL A 369 5.20 -12.73 -9.63
C VAL A 369 5.96 -14.01 -9.90
N GLN A 370 7.04 -13.94 -10.67
CA GLN A 370 7.86 -15.12 -11.02
C GLN A 370 9.34 -14.77 -11.01
N LEU A 371 10.19 -15.77 -10.87
CA LEU A 371 11.64 -15.60 -11.06
C LEU A 371 12.00 -15.74 -12.53
N THR A 372 13.02 -15.02 -12.95
CA THR A 372 13.62 -15.12 -14.30
C THR A 372 15.02 -15.75 -14.25
N ALA A 373 15.59 -15.89 -13.06
CA ALA A 373 16.89 -16.50 -12.83
C ALA A 373 16.96 -17.07 -11.39
N SER A 374 17.87 -18.00 -11.15
CA SER A 374 18.19 -18.52 -9.83
C SER A 374 19.04 -17.55 -8.99
N ASP A 375 19.62 -16.53 -9.59
CA ASP A 375 20.40 -15.50 -8.92
C ASP A 375 19.50 -14.76 -7.89
N PRO A 376 19.85 -14.77 -6.59
CA PRO A 376 19.08 -14.12 -5.55
C PRO A 376 19.06 -12.57 -5.66
N ASP A 377 20.00 -11.98 -6.38
CA ASP A 377 20.08 -10.54 -6.59
C ASP A 377 19.32 -10.10 -7.87
N ALA A 378 18.94 -11.04 -8.75
CA ALA A 378 18.06 -10.74 -9.88
C ALA A 378 16.64 -10.37 -9.39
N PRO A 379 16.05 -9.24 -9.86
CA PRO A 379 14.71 -8.87 -9.46
C PRO A 379 13.67 -9.86 -10.00
N PRO A 380 12.62 -10.19 -9.24
CA PRO A 380 11.52 -10.97 -9.77
C PRO A 380 10.77 -10.17 -10.84
N GLN A 381 10.20 -10.86 -11.83
CA GLN A 381 9.29 -10.28 -12.81
C GLN A 381 7.89 -10.15 -12.20
N VAL A 382 7.26 -9.00 -12.42
CA VAL A 382 5.87 -8.75 -12.00
C VAL A 382 5.01 -8.41 -13.21
N GLU A 383 4.03 -9.23 -13.47
CA GLU A 383 2.97 -8.99 -14.43
C GLU A 383 1.70 -8.64 -13.68
N GLN A 384 1.30 -7.38 -13.71
CA GLN A 384 0.16 -6.92 -12.92
C GLN A 384 -1.18 -7.26 -13.57
N ARG A 385 -1.25 -7.35 -14.91
CA ARG A 385 -2.45 -7.68 -15.71
C ARG A 385 -3.67 -6.85 -15.34
N LEU A 386 -3.48 -5.54 -15.09
CA LEU A 386 -4.54 -4.64 -14.68
C LEU A 386 -5.59 -4.47 -15.78
N LEU A 387 -6.88 -4.46 -15.39
CA LEU A 387 -8.02 -4.23 -16.28
C LEU A 387 -8.11 -5.25 -17.44
N THR A 388 -7.62 -6.48 -17.24
CA THR A 388 -7.76 -7.56 -18.22
C THR A 388 -9.14 -8.22 -18.12
N ASP A 389 -9.80 -8.14 -16.96
CA ASP A 389 -11.22 -8.51 -16.82
C ASP A 389 -12.09 -7.33 -17.27
N ALA A 390 -13.08 -7.60 -18.13
CA ALA A 390 -13.95 -6.58 -18.69
C ALA A 390 -14.75 -5.81 -17.61
N ARG A 391 -15.10 -6.47 -16.51
CA ARG A 391 -15.79 -5.83 -15.37
C ARG A 391 -14.93 -4.77 -14.72
N ASP A 392 -13.62 -4.98 -14.63
CA ASP A 392 -12.67 -4.01 -14.07
C ASP A 392 -12.55 -2.79 -14.97
N ALA A 393 -12.47 -3.00 -16.29
CA ALA A 393 -12.42 -1.94 -17.29
C ALA A 393 -13.70 -1.07 -17.21
N GLN A 394 -14.88 -1.72 -17.19
CA GLN A 394 -16.16 -1.03 -17.11
C GLN A 394 -16.30 -0.23 -15.80
N ARG A 395 -15.91 -0.81 -14.65
CA ARG A 395 -15.94 -0.12 -13.36
C ARG A 395 -15.00 1.09 -13.32
N MET A 396 -13.83 0.98 -13.93
CA MET A 396 -12.90 2.11 -14.01
C MET A 396 -13.46 3.26 -14.87
N ILE A 397 -14.16 2.93 -15.96
CA ILE A 397 -14.89 3.91 -16.77
C ILE A 397 -15.98 4.59 -15.94
N ILE A 398 -16.85 3.82 -15.26
CA ILE A 398 -17.90 4.34 -14.38
C ILE A 398 -17.33 5.29 -13.33
N ALA A 399 -16.25 4.88 -12.65
CA ALA A 399 -15.61 5.69 -11.62
C ALA A 399 -15.07 7.01 -12.18
N THR A 400 -14.47 6.96 -13.37
CA THR A 400 -13.92 8.15 -14.02
C THR A 400 -15.02 9.09 -14.48
N ARG A 401 -16.12 8.57 -15.05
CA ARG A 401 -17.29 9.39 -15.42
C ARG A 401 -17.88 10.09 -14.20
N ARG A 402 -17.99 9.41 -13.07
CA ARG A 402 -18.44 10.03 -11.81
C ARG A 402 -17.52 11.15 -11.35
N ALA A 403 -16.22 10.97 -11.47
CA ALA A 403 -15.25 12.03 -11.15
C ALA A 403 -15.39 13.24 -12.11
N GLU A 404 -15.55 12.99 -13.43
CA GLU A 404 -15.79 14.04 -14.42
C GLU A 404 -17.06 14.84 -14.08
N GLU A 405 -18.17 14.16 -13.79
CA GLU A 405 -19.43 14.81 -13.40
C GLU A 405 -19.24 15.76 -12.21
N LEU A 406 -18.60 15.28 -11.13
CA LEU A 406 -18.38 16.08 -9.93
C LEU A 406 -17.42 17.26 -10.17
N LEU A 407 -16.35 17.05 -10.94
CA LEU A 407 -15.36 18.09 -11.21
C LEU A 407 -15.86 19.15 -12.20
N LEU A 408 -16.76 18.78 -13.10
CA LEU A 408 -17.33 19.68 -14.12
C LEU A 408 -18.61 20.37 -13.65
N GLU A 409 -19.17 19.99 -12.51
CA GLU A 409 -20.31 20.69 -11.91
C GLU A 409 -19.96 22.18 -11.73
N PRO A 410 -20.78 23.13 -12.19
CA PRO A 410 -20.45 24.56 -12.23
C PRO A 410 -19.92 25.11 -10.91
N ALA A 411 -20.52 24.73 -9.78
CA ALA A 411 -20.09 25.17 -8.46
C ALA A 411 -18.69 24.66 -8.08
N VAL A 412 -18.35 23.43 -8.46
CA VAL A 412 -17.02 22.81 -8.20
C VAL A 412 -16.00 23.32 -9.20
N ARG A 413 -16.38 23.33 -10.48
CA ARG A 413 -15.55 23.81 -11.60
C ARG A 413 -15.06 25.25 -11.38
N ALA A 414 -15.87 26.11 -10.78
CA ALA A 414 -15.50 27.48 -10.43
C ALA A 414 -14.29 27.60 -9.48
N CYS A 415 -13.89 26.53 -8.81
CA CYS A 415 -12.68 26.51 -7.94
C CYS A 415 -11.36 26.34 -8.71
N PHE A 416 -11.42 26.01 -10.00
CA PHE A 416 -10.26 25.63 -10.80
C PHE A 416 -10.06 26.55 -12.01
N ASP A 417 -8.79 26.75 -12.37
CA ASP A 417 -8.45 27.34 -13.66
C ASP A 417 -8.49 26.27 -14.75
N GLU A 418 -7.77 25.17 -14.56
CA GLU A 418 -7.73 24.04 -15.49
C GLU A 418 -7.88 22.70 -14.77
N ILE A 419 -8.34 21.68 -15.50
CA ILE A 419 -8.42 20.28 -15.09
C ILE A 419 -7.70 19.43 -16.14
N TYR A 420 -6.73 18.63 -15.71
CA TYR A 420 -5.94 17.74 -16.54
C TYR A 420 -6.10 16.29 -16.08
N VAL A 421 -6.13 15.34 -17.03
CA VAL A 421 -5.82 13.94 -16.70
C VAL A 421 -4.31 13.74 -16.73
N MET A 422 -3.78 13.13 -15.70
CA MET A 422 -2.35 12.90 -15.58
C MET A 422 -1.94 11.62 -16.31
N PRO A 423 -0.76 11.57 -16.93
CA PRO A 423 -0.22 10.33 -17.44
C PRO A 423 0.06 9.37 -16.29
N ARG A 424 0.17 8.07 -16.57
CA ARG A 424 0.55 7.05 -15.57
C ARG A 424 1.84 7.38 -14.81
N ARG A 425 2.71 8.18 -15.42
CA ARG A 425 4.01 8.61 -14.85
C ARG A 425 4.07 10.13 -14.84
N PRO A 426 3.42 10.77 -13.86
CA PRO A 426 3.51 12.21 -13.76
C PRO A 426 4.96 12.61 -13.41
N PRO A 427 5.44 13.78 -13.90
CA PRO A 427 6.80 14.26 -13.63
C PRO A 427 7.03 14.64 -12.16
N MET A 428 6.08 14.36 -11.28
CA MET A 428 6.07 14.78 -9.87
C MET A 428 7.31 14.32 -9.09
N ARG A 429 7.85 13.13 -9.39
CA ARG A 429 9.09 12.67 -8.72
C ARG A 429 10.31 13.51 -9.12
N LEU A 430 10.41 13.87 -10.40
CA LEU A 430 11.50 14.71 -10.89
C LEU A 430 11.43 16.13 -10.30
N ILE A 431 10.21 16.69 -10.21
CA ILE A 431 9.97 18.04 -9.67
C ILE A 431 10.16 18.07 -8.16
N ASN A 432 9.85 16.97 -7.45
CA ASN A 432 9.96 16.86 -6.00
C ASN A 432 11.30 16.23 -5.53
N SER A 433 12.23 15.92 -6.43
CA SER A 433 13.54 15.41 -6.03
C SER A 433 14.21 16.32 -5.01
N THR A 434 15.03 15.75 -4.13
CA THR A 434 15.80 16.46 -3.12
C THR A 434 17.03 17.15 -3.72
N GLY A 435 17.66 18.07 -2.99
CA GLY A 435 18.87 18.76 -3.40
C GLY A 435 18.64 19.98 -4.31
N PRO A 436 19.75 20.65 -4.75
CA PRO A 436 19.69 21.91 -5.51
C PRO A 436 18.91 21.81 -6.82
N SER A 437 19.10 20.73 -7.58
CA SER A 437 18.36 20.50 -8.83
C SER A 437 16.84 20.36 -8.61
N GLY A 438 16.46 19.72 -7.53
CA GLY A 438 15.06 19.63 -7.13
C GLY A 438 14.46 20.97 -6.73
N TRP A 439 15.24 21.83 -6.06
CA TRP A 439 14.80 23.19 -5.75
C TRP A 439 14.53 24.00 -7.03
N LEU A 440 15.47 23.99 -7.99
CA LEU A 440 15.32 24.68 -9.28
C LEU A 440 14.08 24.19 -10.04
N LYS A 441 13.86 22.87 -10.12
CA LYS A 441 12.67 22.30 -10.76
C LYS A 441 11.38 22.73 -10.08
N GLY A 442 11.36 22.81 -8.74
CA GLY A 442 10.23 23.30 -7.97
C GLY A 442 9.96 24.78 -8.20
N ALA A 443 11.00 25.61 -8.30
CA ALA A 443 10.88 27.03 -8.65
C ALA A 443 10.33 27.21 -10.07
N ALA A 444 10.83 26.43 -11.05
CA ALA A 444 10.33 26.44 -12.42
C ALA A 444 8.85 26.01 -12.49
N ALA A 445 8.45 24.96 -11.76
CA ALA A 445 7.06 24.55 -11.66
C ALA A 445 6.17 25.67 -11.07
N THR A 446 6.68 26.39 -10.05
CA THR A 446 5.97 27.53 -9.48
C THR A 446 5.80 28.65 -10.51
N ALA A 447 6.85 28.97 -11.28
CA ALA A 447 6.81 29.98 -12.34
C ALA A 447 5.78 29.63 -13.41
N VAL A 448 5.74 28.37 -13.85
CA VAL A 448 4.72 27.90 -14.79
C VAL A 448 3.31 28.10 -14.24
N LEU A 449 3.06 27.75 -12.98
CA LEU A 449 1.72 27.86 -12.38
C LEU A 449 1.25 29.31 -12.12
N VAL A 450 2.15 30.29 -12.13
CA VAL A 450 1.80 31.71 -12.02
C VAL A 450 1.78 32.42 -13.38
N ALA A 451 2.20 31.75 -14.44
CA ALA A 451 2.21 32.29 -15.79
C ALA A 451 0.79 32.58 -16.29
N PRO A 452 0.63 33.46 -17.32
CA PRO A 452 -0.63 33.68 -17.98
C PRO A 452 -1.27 32.37 -18.48
N PRO A 453 -2.62 32.26 -18.50
CA PRO A 453 -3.32 31.00 -18.78
C PRO A 453 -2.86 30.25 -20.04
N GLY A 454 -2.60 30.98 -21.15
CA GLY A 454 -2.14 30.38 -22.41
C GLY A 454 -0.76 29.70 -22.28
N LEU A 455 0.20 30.40 -21.69
CA LEU A 455 1.56 29.88 -21.46
C LEU A 455 1.55 28.73 -20.44
N ARG A 456 0.78 28.86 -19.36
CA ARG A 456 0.61 27.82 -18.36
C ARG A 456 0.05 26.54 -18.98
N ARG A 457 -1.01 26.62 -19.75
CA ARG A 457 -1.63 25.46 -20.44
C ARG A 457 -0.66 24.80 -21.40
N PHE A 458 0.06 25.58 -22.20
CA PHE A 458 1.08 25.05 -23.11
C PHE A 458 2.17 24.29 -22.34
N ALA A 459 2.76 24.91 -21.31
CA ALA A 459 3.86 24.33 -20.54
C ALA A 459 3.41 23.05 -19.78
N ILE A 460 2.26 23.08 -19.12
CA ILE A 460 1.73 21.88 -18.43
C ILE A 460 1.38 20.80 -19.45
N GLY A 461 0.68 21.13 -20.54
CA GLY A 461 0.32 20.18 -21.59
C GLY A 461 1.52 19.47 -22.21
N ALA A 462 2.63 20.20 -22.43
CA ALA A 462 3.88 19.59 -22.89
C ALA A 462 4.51 18.64 -21.85
N ALA A 463 4.46 19.01 -20.56
CA ALA A 463 5.07 18.24 -19.48
C ALA A 463 4.29 16.95 -19.12
N ILE A 464 2.98 16.89 -19.39
CA ILE A 464 2.12 15.78 -18.98
C ILE A 464 1.78 14.80 -20.12
N LYS A 465 2.32 14.95 -21.33
CA LYS A 465 2.05 14.01 -22.42
C LYS A 465 2.42 12.56 -22.02
N PRO A 466 1.55 11.55 -22.30
CA PRO A 466 0.29 11.57 -23.08
C PRO A 466 -0.96 12.01 -22.28
N GLY A 467 -0.85 12.60 -21.11
CA GLY A 467 -1.99 13.22 -20.44
C GLY A 467 -2.55 14.41 -21.22
N ARG A 468 -3.76 14.86 -20.88
CA ARG A 468 -4.40 15.97 -21.59
C ARG A 468 -5.21 16.91 -20.70
N LEU A 469 -5.47 18.09 -21.24
CA LEU A 469 -6.42 19.06 -20.69
C LEU A 469 -7.86 18.53 -20.86
N VAL A 470 -8.60 18.44 -19.76
CA VAL A 470 -10.02 18.05 -19.72
C VAL A 470 -10.92 19.27 -19.72
N ALA A 471 -10.55 20.31 -18.98
CA ALA A 471 -11.31 21.55 -18.95
C ALA A 471 -10.41 22.75 -18.67
N ASP A 472 -10.72 23.88 -19.32
CA ASP A 472 -10.19 25.20 -19.01
C ASP A 472 -11.32 26.19 -18.69
N GLY A 473 -11.10 27.46 -18.71
CA GLY A 473 -12.17 28.46 -18.45
C GLY A 473 -13.27 28.53 -19.54
N VAL A 474 -13.04 27.92 -20.71
CA VAL A 474 -13.86 28.11 -21.91
C VAL A 474 -14.39 26.78 -22.47
N ALA A 475 -13.53 25.73 -22.50
CA ALA A 475 -13.85 24.47 -23.14
C ALA A 475 -13.84 23.31 -22.14
N VAL A 476 -14.69 22.31 -22.37
CA VAL A 476 -14.72 21.03 -21.67
C VAL A 476 -14.62 19.92 -22.70
N SER A 477 -13.72 18.98 -22.47
CA SER A 477 -13.55 17.79 -23.30
C SER A 477 -13.47 16.55 -22.40
N ARG A 478 -14.49 15.69 -22.46
CA ARG A 478 -14.49 14.43 -21.73
C ARG A 478 -13.48 13.44 -22.33
N LEU A 479 -12.99 12.54 -21.48
CA LEU A 479 -12.13 11.44 -21.92
C LEU A 479 -12.94 10.42 -22.72
N SER A 480 -12.34 9.81 -23.74
CA SER A 480 -12.87 8.56 -24.30
C SER A 480 -12.63 7.39 -23.33
N ASP A 481 -13.34 6.29 -23.51
CA ASP A 481 -13.14 5.10 -22.68
C ASP A 481 -11.72 4.53 -22.85
N GLU A 482 -11.19 4.56 -24.08
CA GLU A 482 -9.81 4.17 -24.36
C GLU A 482 -8.80 5.05 -23.61
N GLU A 483 -8.98 6.36 -23.59
CA GLU A 483 -8.12 7.29 -22.85
C GLU A 483 -8.17 7.02 -21.34
N ILE A 484 -9.34 6.71 -20.79
CA ILE A 484 -9.51 6.32 -19.38
C ILE A 484 -8.68 5.07 -19.10
N LEU A 485 -8.85 4.03 -19.91
CA LEU A 485 -8.12 2.78 -19.72
C LEU A 485 -6.62 2.99 -19.89
N MET A 486 -6.19 3.75 -20.89
CA MET A 486 -4.77 4.05 -21.14
C MET A 486 -4.13 4.91 -20.04
N ALA A 487 -4.85 5.84 -19.44
CA ALA A 487 -4.34 6.66 -18.32
C ALA A 487 -4.35 5.92 -16.97
N SER A 488 -5.11 4.83 -16.88
CA SER A 488 -5.20 4.01 -15.65
C SER A 488 -3.92 3.23 -15.37
N GLY A 489 -3.44 3.26 -14.14
CA GLY A 489 -2.23 2.60 -13.67
C GLY A 489 -2.42 1.91 -12.32
N ALA A 490 -1.35 1.31 -11.80
CA ALA A 490 -1.35 0.63 -10.52
C ALA A 490 -1.37 1.60 -9.34
N MET A 491 -2.05 1.21 -8.26
CA MET A 491 -1.78 1.71 -6.91
C MET A 491 -0.56 0.98 -6.31
N PHE A 492 -0.18 1.33 -5.09
CA PHE A 492 0.91 0.68 -4.36
C PHE A 492 0.35 -0.31 -3.33
N HIS A 493 -0.54 -1.20 -3.80
CA HIS A 493 -1.27 -2.19 -2.99
C HIS A 493 -1.09 -3.63 -3.49
N PRO A 494 0.14 -4.09 -3.84
CA PRO A 494 0.35 -5.47 -4.23
C PRO A 494 -0.06 -6.42 -3.11
N SER A 495 -0.74 -7.53 -3.46
CA SER A 495 -1.28 -8.50 -2.51
C SER A 495 -1.49 -9.88 -3.14
N SER A 496 -1.86 -10.85 -2.32
CA SER A 496 -2.51 -12.11 -2.70
C SER A 496 -1.62 -13.15 -3.39
N THR A 497 -0.31 -13.02 -3.35
CA THR A 497 0.68 -13.88 -4.05
C THR A 497 1.14 -15.10 -3.25
N CYS A 498 0.69 -15.25 -2.00
CA CYS A 498 0.91 -16.40 -1.12
C CYS A 498 -0.39 -16.71 -0.37
N ALA A 499 -1.51 -16.84 -1.12
CA ALA A 499 -2.87 -16.81 -0.59
C ALA A 499 -3.14 -17.89 0.48
N ILE A 500 -3.89 -17.49 1.52
CA ILE A 500 -4.52 -18.43 2.46
C ILE A 500 -5.60 -19.22 1.72
N GLY A 501 -5.69 -20.51 1.98
CA GLY A 501 -6.77 -21.35 1.45
C GLY A 501 -6.83 -22.71 2.15
N ALA A 502 -7.76 -23.53 1.73
CA ALA A 502 -7.88 -24.90 2.23
C ALA A 502 -6.76 -25.79 1.67
N GLU A 503 -6.35 -26.81 2.40
CA GLU A 503 -5.27 -27.73 1.98
C GLU A 503 -5.57 -28.44 0.64
N ALA A 504 -6.84 -28.71 0.39
CA ALA A 504 -7.30 -29.33 -0.86
C ALA A 504 -7.21 -28.40 -2.09
N ASP A 505 -7.03 -27.08 -1.90
CA ASP A 505 -6.81 -26.15 -2.99
C ASP A 505 -5.31 -26.13 -3.37
N PRO A 506 -4.92 -26.61 -4.56
CA PRO A 506 -3.53 -26.61 -4.99
C PRO A 506 -2.97 -25.19 -5.15
N MET A 507 -3.82 -24.18 -5.27
CA MET A 507 -3.40 -22.78 -5.36
C MET A 507 -3.21 -22.11 -3.98
N ALA A 508 -3.65 -22.75 -2.88
CA ALA A 508 -3.38 -22.28 -1.54
C ALA A 508 -1.87 -22.44 -1.21
N VAL A 509 -1.25 -21.36 -0.73
CA VAL A 509 0.16 -21.37 -0.34
C VAL A 509 0.30 -21.58 1.16
N VAL A 510 -0.58 -20.97 1.94
CA VAL A 510 -0.58 -21.07 3.40
C VAL A 510 -1.94 -21.50 3.94
N ASP A 511 -1.90 -22.15 5.08
CA ASP A 511 -3.09 -22.52 5.83
C ASP A 511 -3.71 -21.31 6.58
N PRO A 512 -4.89 -21.47 7.22
CA PRO A 512 -5.51 -20.38 7.98
C PRO A 512 -4.67 -19.82 9.14
N GLN A 513 -3.64 -20.51 9.61
CA GLN A 513 -2.66 -19.99 10.56
C GLN A 513 -1.42 -19.41 9.89
N CYS A 514 -1.49 -19.18 8.57
CA CYS A 514 -0.40 -18.68 7.73
C CYS A 514 0.87 -19.58 7.73
N ARG A 515 0.75 -20.88 8.01
CA ARG A 515 1.83 -21.87 7.86
C ARG A 515 1.93 -22.26 6.39
N VAL A 516 3.15 -22.28 5.86
CA VAL A 516 3.37 -22.68 4.45
C VAL A 516 3.17 -24.19 4.32
N TYR A 517 2.27 -24.59 3.41
CA TYR A 517 1.99 -25.99 3.16
C TYR A 517 3.23 -26.77 2.66
N GLY A 518 3.40 -27.98 3.16
CA GLY A 518 4.45 -28.91 2.73
C GLY A 518 5.80 -28.70 3.42
N VAL A 519 5.94 -27.73 4.32
CA VAL A 519 7.14 -27.49 5.13
C VAL A 519 6.79 -27.18 6.59
N GLU A 520 7.73 -27.41 7.50
CA GLU A 520 7.58 -27.10 8.91
C GLU A 520 8.42 -25.89 9.32
N GLY A 521 7.92 -25.11 10.30
CA GLY A 521 8.65 -23.96 10.84
C GLY A 521 8.60 -22.70 9.97
N LEU A 522 7.78 -22.66 8.90
CA LEU A 522 7.68 -21.52 7.99
C LEU A 522 6.27 -20.93 7.99
N ARG A 523 6.20 -19.60 8.12
CA ARG A 523 4.97 -18.82 7.97
C ARG A 523 5.17 -17.62 7.04
N VAL A 524 4.09 -17.13 6.48
CA VAL A 524 4.06 -15.85 5.76
C VAL A 524 3.12 -14.89 6.49
N ALA A 525 3.55 -13.66 6.72
CA ALA A 525 2.80 -12.67 7.50
C ALA A 525 2.88 -11.28 6.86
N ASP A 526 2.18 -11.07 5.75
CA ASP A 526 2.03 -9.77 5.08
C ASP A 526 0.85 -9.78 4.09
N ALA A 527 0.73 -8.76 3.26
CA ALA A 527 -0.36 -8.65 2.29
C ALA A 527 -0.40 -9.78 1.23
N SER A 528 0.67 -10.58 1.09
CA SER A 528 0.68 -11.70 0.15
C SER A 528 -0.28 -12.82 0.54
N VAL A 529 -0.63 -12.95 1.83
CA VAL A 529 -1.50 -14.03 2.29
C VAL A 529 -2.99 -13.77 2.07
N MET A 530 -3.39 -12.55 1.71
CA MET A 530 -4.79 -12.23 1.40
C MET A 530 -5.30 -13.17 0.30
N PRO A 531 -6.40 -13.92 0.47
CA PRO A 531 -6.99 -14.69 -0.64
C PRO A 531 -7.47 -13.77 -1.75
N GLN A 532 -8.06 -12.64 -1.35
CA GLN A 532 -8.47 -11.54 -2.20
C GLN A 532 -8.07 -10.21 -1.54
N ILE A 533 -7.63 -9.24 -2.34
CA ILE A 533 -7.34 -7.90 -1.84
C ILE A 533 -8.58 -7.25 -1.22
N VAL A 534 -8.40 -6.58 -0.09
CA VAL A 534 -9.50 -5.90 0.62
C VAL A 534 -9.98 -4.64 -0.12
N SER A 535 -11.22 -4.24 0.08
CA SER A 535 -11.84 -3.02 -0.45
C SER A 535 -11.36 -1.75 0.29
N ALA A 536 -10.06 -1.69 0.58
CA ALA A 536 -9.40 -0.63 1.34
C ALA A 536 -7.91 -0.56 1.02
N ASN A 537 -7.22 0.47 1.52
CA ASN A 537 -5.77 0.53 1.49
C ASN A 537 -5.17 -0.62 2.32
N THR A 538 -4.21 -1.33 1.78
CA THR A 538 -3.74 -2.61 2.34
C THR A 538 -2.94 -2.50 3.63
N ASN A 539 -2.45 -1.30 4.01
CA ASN A 539 -1.54 -1.15 5.14
C ASN A 539 -2.12 -1.63 6.49
N MET A 540 -3.34 -1.18 6.83
CA MET A 540 -3.95 -1.58 8.12
C MET A 540 -4.25 -3.07 8.18
N THR A 541 -4.68 -3.65 7.05
CA THR A 541 -4.91 -5.10 6.95
C THR A 541 -3.60 -5.89 7.02
N ALA A 542 -2.51 -5.39 6.41
CA ALA A 542 -1.20 -6.04 6.55
C ALA A 542 -0.70 -6.03 8.01
N ILE A 543 -0.90 -4.94 8.75
CA ILE A 543 -0.57 -4.87 10.18
C ILE A 543 -1.44 -5.86 10.97
N MET A 544 -2.75 -5.90 10.70
CA MET A 544 -3.69 -6.83 11.33
C MET A 544 -3.28 -8.29 11.09
N ILE A 545 -2.84 -8.63 9.87
CA ILE A 545 -2.30 -9.96 9.56
C ILE A 545 -1.06 -10.24 10.44
N GLY A 546 -0.15 -9.28 10.58
CA GLY A 546 1.03 -9.42 11.45
C GLY A 546 0.67 -9.67 12.91
N GLU A 547 -0.31 -8.95 13.45
CA GLU A 547 -0.84 -9.12 14.81
C GLU A 547 -1.41 -10.53 15.02
N ARG A 548 -2.26 -10.99 14.10
CA ARG A 548 -2.88 -12.31 14.19
C ARG A 548 -1.88 -13.46 14.03
N VAL A 549 -0.93 -13.34 13.10
CA VAL A 549 0.12 -14.37 12.96
C VAL A 549 0.96 -14.46 14.23
N ALA A 550 1.30 -13.34 14.86
CA ALA A 550 1.98 -13.36 16.14
C ALA A 550 1.13 -14.04 17.23
N GLU A 551 -0.17 -13.79 17.27
CA GLU A 551 -1.11 -14.47 18.18
C GLU A 551 -1.14 -15.99 17.93
N PHE A 552 -1.24 -16.44 16.67
CA PHE A 552 -1.21 -17.87 16.33
C PHE A 552 0.10 -18.56 16.72
N ILE A 553 1.22 -17.86 16.70
CA ILE A 553 2.52 -18.39 17.15
C ILE A 553 2.57 -18.49 18.67
N GLN A 554 2.02 -17.54 19.40
CA GLN A 554 2.03 -17.50 20.87
C GLN A 554 1.01 -18.44 21.50
N ARG A 555 -0.12 -18.64 20.81
CA ARG A 555 -1.22 -19.52 21.26
C ARG A 555 -1.52 -20.53 20.16
N PRO A 556 -0.66 -21.53 19.95
CA PRO A 556 -0.98 -22.58 19.00
C PRO A 556 -2.29 -23.24 19.45
N SER A 557 -3.35 -23.10 18.66
CA SER A 557 -4.61 -23.79 18.90
C SER A 557 -4.30 -25.28 18.91
N SER A 558 -4.66 -25.96 19.99
CA SER A 558 -4.81 -27.41 19.98
C SER A 558 -5.98 -27.73 19.05
N VAL A 559 -5.70 -28.01 17.79
CA VAL A 559 -6.65 -28.59 16.83
C VAL A 559 -6.26 -30.03 16.64
#